data_4a3d2c989addb1f8063c86b4474201d6
#
_entry.id   4a3d2c989addb1f8063c86b4474201d6
#
_cell.length_a   1.000
_cell.length_b   1.000
_cell.length_c   1.000
_cell.angle_alpha   90.00
_cell.angle_beta   90.00
_cell.angle_gamma   90.00
#
_symmetry.space_group_name_H-M   'P 1'
#
loop_
_entity.id
_entity.type
_entity.pdbx_description
1 polymer ?
#
loop_
_entity_poly.entity_id
_entity_poly.type
_entity_poly.pdbx_seq_one_letter_code
_entity_poly.pdbx_strand_id
1 'polypeptide(L)'
;MEYNTKGKVLKKAVVWKDLFFYRKSDVLFQLTSEFCSRFLPPRGDRTVDQMIQAARSGKQNIVEGSEDGQTSSEMEIKLLNVARGSLQELRSDYLDYLNTRHLKQWGIDNPELQKLRDFCSTHNDYSDYVPMLEGMSDEKMANLALTLCHQTDKMMCSYIERLEERFVTEGGIKERMHAARTGYRKEQDAYMKALVTENQMLKKRIKELEEELGELGKPRRS
;
A
#
# COMPACT_ATOMS: atom_id res chain seq x y z
N MET A 1 11.30 -22.43 1.24
CA MET A 1 10.19 -21.51 1.09
C MET A 1 9.22 -22.10 0.10
N GLU A 2 8.11 -22.67 0.55
CA GLU A 2 7.07 -23.16 -0.34
C GLU A 2 6.34 -21.97 -0.94
N TYR A 3 6.55 -21.72 -2.21
CA TYR A 3 5.70 -20.81 -2.97
C TYR A 3 4.29 -21.39 -3.01
N ASN A 4 3.35 -20.67 -2.43
CA ASN A 4 1.93 -21.02 -2.48
C ASN A 4 1.44 -20.96 -3.93
N THR A 5 1.47 -22.11 -4.62
CA THR A 5 1.20 -22.32 -6.05
C THR A 5 -0.29 -22.23 -6.41
N LYS A 6 -1.15 -21.71 -5.56
CA LYS A 6 -2.55 -21.43 -5.91
C LYS A 6 -2.67 -20.09 -6.63
N GLY A 7 -2.18 -20.01 -7.87
CA GLY A 7 -2.72 -19.22 -8.98
C GLY A 7 -3.02 -17.70 -8.83
N LYS A 8 -2.84 -17.08 -7.66
CA LYS A 8 -3.12 -15.66 -7.49
C LYS A 8 -1.87 -14.84 -7.84
N VAL A 9 -1.88 -14.26 -9.03
CA VAL A 9 -0.82 -13.37 -9.51
C VAL A 9 -0.94 -11.98 -8.89
N LEU A 10 -2.17 -11.51 -8.67
CA LEU A 10 -2.45 -10.22 -8.06
C LEU A 10 -2.28 -10.27 -6.55
N LYS A 11 -1.73 -9.21 -5.97
CA LYS A 11 -1.69 -9.02 -4.52
C LYS A 11 -3.10 -8.84 -3.96
N LYS A 12 -3.28 -9.18 -2.68
CA LYS A 12 -4.50 -8.80 -1.97
C LYS A 12 -4.58 -7.27 -1.94
N ALA A 13 -5.76 -6.73 -2.27
CA ALA A 13 -5.99 -5.30 -2.17
C ALA A 13 -5.69 -4.80 -0.75
N VAL A 14 -4.90 -3.75 -0.65
CA VAL A 14 -4.78 -2.99 0.59
C VAL A 14 -5.99 -2.06 0.66
N VAL A 15 -6.72 -2.13 1.77
CA VAL A 15 -7.80 -1.16 2.02
C VAL A 15 -7.14 0.13 2.51
N TRP A 16 -6.99 1.10 1.62
CA TRP A 16 -6.29 2.36 1.92
C TRP A 16 -6.92 3.12 3.11
N LYS A 17 -8.22 2.97 3.36
CA LYS A 17 -8.92 3.55 4.52
C LYS A 17 -8.39 3.04 5.86
N ASP A 18 -7.77 1.85 5.89
CA ASP A 18 -7.21 1.25 7.11
C ASP A 18 -5.76 1.71 7.35
N LEU A 19 -5.14 2.38 6.38
CA LEU A 19 -3.79 2.90 6.52
C LEU A 19 -3.77 4.14 7.40
N PHE A 20 -3.08 4.08 8.52
CA PHE A 20 -3.00 5.21 9.46
C PHE A 20 -2.44 6.49 8.83
N PHE A 21 -1.46 6.38 7.95
CA PHE A 21 -0.94 7.56 7.25
C PHE A 21 -1.94 8.15 6.26
N TYR A 22 -2.85 7.34 5.67
CA TYR A 22 -3.98 7.87 4.91
C TYR A 22 -4.93 8.66 5.81
N ARG A 23 -5.36 8.07 6.93
CA ARG A 23 -6.28 8.72 7.87
C ARG A 23 -5.69 10.04 8.37
N LYS A 24 -4.39 10.07 8.70
CA LYS A 24 -3.71 11.33 9.08
C LYS A 24 -3.62 12.33 7.93
N SER A 25 -3.44 11.90 6.70
CA SER A 25 -3.46 12.79 5.53
C SER A 25 -4.85 13.37 5.28
N ASP A 26 -5.90 12.63 5.61
CA ASP A 26 -7.28 13.12 5.57
C ASP A 26 -7.53 14.16 6.67
N VAL A 27 -7.05 13.91 7.89
CA VAL A 27 -7.05 14.91 8.98
C VAL A 27 -6.31 16.17 8.54
N LEU A 28 -5.13 16.06 7.96
CA LEU A 28 -4.34 17.20 7.45
C LEU A 28 -5.11 17.99 6.39
N PHE A 29 -5.78 17.34 5.47
CA PHE A 29 -6.56 18.02 4.43
C PHE A 29 -7.71 18.83 5.06
N GLN A 30 -8.46 18.26 5.99
CA GLN A 30 -9.57 18.94 6.66
C GLN A 30 -9.07 20.06 7.57
N LEU A 31 -8.02 19.80 8.35
CA LEU A 31 -7.35 20.78 9.19
C LEU A 31 -6.81 21.97 8.38
N THR A 32 -6.21 21.69 7.21
CA THR A 32 -5.69 22.75 6.34
C THR A 32 -6.82 23.62 5.77
N SER A 33 -7.94 23.00 5.39
CA SER A 33 -9.12 23.75 4.93
C SER A 33 -9.66 24.66 6.01
N GLU A 34 -9.76 24.17 7.24
CA GLU A 34 -10.19 24.95 8.42
C GLU A 34 -9.19 26.07 8.75
N PHE A 35 -7.89 25.76 8.74
CA PHE A 35 -6.81 26.72 8.97
C PHE A 35 -6.86 27.87 7.96
N CYS A 36 -6.95 27.54 6.67
CA CYS A 36 -7.01 28.54 5.62
C CYS A 36 -8.25 29.42 5.74
N SER A 37 -9.41 28.83 6.06
CA SER A 37 -10.65 29.60 6.20
C SER A 37 -10.63 30.58 7.37
N ARG A 38 -9.89 30.26 8.44
CA ARG A 38 -9.84 31.07 9.68
C ARG A 38 -8.76 32.12 9.68
N PHE A 39 -7.59 31.81 9.12
CA PHE A 39 -6.37 32.61 9.34
C PHE A 39 -5.76 33.21 8.08
N LEU A 40 -6.24 32.85 6.91
CA LEU A 40 -5.78 33.42 5.64
C LEU A 40 -6.85 34.29 4.98
N PRO A 41 -6.47 35.30 4.17
CA PRO A 41 -7.42 36.13 3.47
C PRO A 41 -8.32 35.30 2.53
N PRO A 42 -9.65 35.55 2.51
CA PRO A 42 -10.58 34.73 1.72
C PRO A 42 -10.46 34.92 0.20
N ARG A 43 -9.73 35.92 -0.26
CA ARG A 43 -9.52 36.22 -1.69
C ARG A 43 -8.13 36.79 -1.94
N GLY A 44 -7.54 36.41 -3.09
CA GLY A 44 -6.31 37.02 -3.60
C GLY A 44 -5.00 36.45 -3.03
N ASP A 45 -5.06 35.52 -2.10
CA ASP A 45 -3.89 34.84 -1.56
C ASP A 45 -3.76 33.46 -2.21
N ARG A 46 -2.76 33.29 -3.08
CA ARG A 46 -2.46 32.00 -3.73
C ARG A 46 -2.01 30.93 -2.74
N THR A 47 -1.57 31.31 -1.55
CA THR A 47 -1.15 30.40 -0.48
C THR A 47 -2.29 29.48 -0.06
N VAL A 48 -3.52 29.98 -0.01
CA VAL A 48 -4.73 29.18 0.30
C VAL A 48 -4.87 28.03 -0.69
N ASP A 49 -4.83 28.34 -2.00
CA ASP A 49 -4.98 27.34 -3.03
C ASP A 49 -3.81 26.32 -3.01
N GLN A 50 -2.58 26.81 -2.79
CA GLN A 50 -1.38 25.96 -2.72
C GLN A 50 -1.46 25.00 -1.54
N MET A 51 -1.74 25.46 -0.34
CA MET A 51 -1.87 24.64 0.87
C MET A 51 -2.96 23.58 0.73
N ILE A 52 -4.15 23.97 0.26
CA ILE A 52 -5.27 23.05 0.05
C ILE A 52 -4.92 22.02 -1.03
N GLN A 53 -4.30 22.46 -2.13
CA GLN A 53 -3.88 21.57 -3.22
C GLN A 53 -2.79 20.59 -2.75
N ALA A 54 -1.80 21.03 -1.99
CA ALA A 54 -0.76 20.17 -1.43
C ALA A 54 -1.35 19.11 -0.48
N ALA A 55 -2.22 19.50 0.43
CA ALA A 55 -2.90 18.57 1.33
C ALA A 55 -3.77 17.55 0.56
N ARG A 56 -4.53 18.02 -0.44
CA ARG A 56 -5.36 17.16 -1.30
C ARG A 56 -4.52 16.19 -2.12
N SER A 57 -3.46 16.69 -2.76
CA SER A 57 -2.56 15.88 -3.58
C SER A 57 -1.88 14.79 -2.76
N GLY A 58 -1.39 15.12 -1.55
CA GLY A 58 -0.83 14.13 -0.63
C GLY A 58 -1.80 12.99 -0.34
N LYS A 59 -3.04 13.32 0.04
CA LYS A 59 -4.09 12.33 0.30
C LYS A 59 -4.45 11.51 -0.94
N GLN A 60 -4.62 12.13 -2.09
CA GLN A 60 -5.07 11.48 -3.32
C GLN A 60 -4.02 10.49 -3.86
N ASN A 61 -2.74 10.85 -3.84
CA ASN A 61 -1.67 9.96 -4.28
C ASN A 61 -1.50 8.73 -3.37
N ILE A 62 -1.89 8.80 -2.09
CA ILE A 62 -1.95 7.61 -1.22
C ILE A 62 -3.04 6.65 -1.70
N VAL A 63 -4.22 7.16 -2.05
CA VAL A 63 -5.33 6.34 -2.56
C VAL A 63 -4.92 5.66 -3.86
N GLU A 64 -4.48 6.43 -4.85
CA GLU A 64 -4.06 5.93 -6.16
C GLU A 64 -2.93 4.91 -6.05
N GLY A 65 -1.90 5.21 -5.24
CA GLY A 65 -0.80 4.27 -5.00
C GLY A 65 -1.26 2.95 -4.39
N SER A 66 -2.18 3.00 -3.44
CA SER A 66 -2.72 1.79 -2.81
C SER A 66 -3.59 0.96 -3.76
N GLU A 67 -4.34 1.60 -4.65
CA GLU A 67 -5.15 0.93 -5.68
C GLU A 67 -4.24 0.29 -6.74
N ASP A 68 -3.25 1.01 -7.24
CA ASP A 68 -2.29 0.53 -8.23
C ASP A 68 -1.37 -0.58 -7.67
N GLY A 69 -1.13 -0.61 -6.37
CA GLY A 69 -0.28 -1.57 -5.69
C GLY A 69 -0.68 -3.04 -5.87
N GLN A 70 -1.93 -3.30 -6.24
CA GLN A 70 -2.40 -4.66 -6.59
C GLN A 70 -1.69 -5.20 -7.83
N THR A 71 -1.42 -4.33 -8.79
CA THR A 71 -0.86 -4.66 -10.11
C THR A 71 0.59 -4.26 -10.24
N SER A 72 1.01 -3.15 -9.61
CA SER A 72 2.37 -2.62 -9.74
C SER A 72 2.90 -2.07 -8.41
N SER A 73 3.81 -2.82 -7.79
CA SER A 73 4.52 -2.34 -6.59
C SER A 73 5.40 -1.12 -6.89
N GLU A 74 5.95 -1.03 -8.10
CA GLU A 74 6.74 0.10 -8.54
C GLU A 74 5.90 1.38 -8.59
N MET A 75 4.67 1.29 -9.13
CA MET A 75 3.75 2.43 -9.20
C MET A 75 3.28 2.84 -7.79
N GLU A 76 2.98 1.86 -6.92
CA GLU A 76 2.65 2.11 -5.52
C GLU A 76 3.75 2.93 -4.82
N ILE A 77 5.00 2.48 -4.89
CA ILE A 77 6.16 3.17 -4.30
C ILE A 77 6.30 4.57 -4.89
N LYS A 78 6.16 4.72 -6.20
CA LYS A 78 6.29 6.00 -6.89
C LYS A 78 5.22 6.99 -6.45
N LEU A 79 3.94 6.58 -6.42
CA LEU A 79 2.83 7.47 -6.01
C LEU A 79 2.90 7.83 -4.54
N LEU A 80 3.32 6.91 -3.67
CA LEU A 80 3.56 7.23 -2.26
C LEU A 80 4.69 8.23 -2.06
N ASN A 81 5.75 8.18 -2.88
CA ASN A 81 6.80 9.20 -2.85
C ASN A 81 6.31 10.56 -3.36
N VAL A 82 5.42 10.60 -4.37
CA VAL A 82 4.75 11.84 -4.80
C VAL A 82 3.88 12.41 -3.67
N ALA A 83 3.12 11.54 -2.98
CA ALA A 83 2.33 11.94 -1.82
C ALA A 83 3.19 12.58 -0.72
N ARG A 84 4.36 12.00 -0.42
CA ARG A 84 5.33 12.57 0.53
C ARG A 84 5.83 13.94 0.09
N GLY A 85 6.16 14.10 -1.19
CA GLY A 85 6.54 15.40 -1.76
C GLY A 85 5.48 16.46 -1.50
N SER A 86 4.22 16.16 -1.80
CA SER A 86 3.09 17.08 -1.56
C SER A 86 2.91 17.43 -0.08
N LEU A 87 3.08 16.47 0.83
CA LEU A 87 3.01 16.73 2.27
C LEU A 87 4.22 17.55 2.78
N GLN A 88 5.37 17.46 2.14
CA GLN A 88 6.52 18.30 2.45
C GLN A 88 6.33 19.73 1.96
N GLU A 89 5.70 19.93 0.81
CA GLU A 89 5.27 21.26 0.34
C GLU A 89 4.32 21.88 1.36
N LEU A 90 3.27 21.17 1.77
CA LEU A 90 2.34 21.63 2.80
C LEU A 90 3.04 21.99 4.11
N ARG A 91 4.00 21.18 4.54
CA ARG A 91 4.82 21.46 5.72
C ARG A 91 5.62 22.74 5.58
N SER A 92 6.21 23.00 4.39
CA SER A 92 6.92 24.23 4.11
C SER A 92 6.00 25.44 4.20
N ASP A 93 4.80 25.36 3.63
CA ASP A 93 3.79 26.43 3.70
C ASP A 93 3.42 26.80 5.14
N TYR A 94 3.26 25.81 6.03
CA TYR A 94 3.03 26.08 7.46
C TYR A 94 4.23 26.72 8.16
N LEU A 95 5.45 26.31 7.82
CA LEU A 95 6.66 26.94 8.35
C LEU A 95 6.77 28.40 7.89
N ASP A 96 6.51 28.67 6.61
CA ASP A 96 6.52 30.01 6.05
C ASP A 96 5.42 30.88 6.67
N TYR A 97 4.24 30.30 6.95
CA TYR A 97 3.20 30.99 7.69
C TYR A 97 3.67 31.45 9.08
N LEU A 98 4.28 30.56 9.86
CA LEU A 98 4.81 30.88 11.17
C LEU A 98 5.90 31.96 11.08
N ASN A 99 6.85 31.79 10.16
CA ASN A 99 7.99 32.69 9.99
C ASN A 99 7.54 34.10 9.58
N THR A 100 6.68 34.22 8.60
CA THR A 100 6.21 35.52 8.08
C THR A 100 5.37 36.31 9.07
N ARG A 101 4.75 35.62 10.05
CA ARG A 101 3.96 36.25 11.12
C ARG A 101 4.68 36.36 12.45
N HIS A 102 5.98 36.01 12.48
CA HIS A 102 6.80 36.02 13.71
C HIS A 102 6.22 35.15 14.83
N LEU A 103 5.51 34.06 14.46
CA LEU A 103 4.99 33.06 15.36
C LEU A 103 6.03 31.98 15.63
N LYS A 104 5.90 31.28 16.77
CA LYS A 104 6.90 30.30 17.16
C LYS A 104 6.63 28.93 16.52
N GLN A 105 7.62 28.39 15.83
CA GLN A 105 7.70 26.95 15.65
C GLN A 105 8.10 26.32 16.99
N TRP A 106 7.30 25.38 17.47
CA TRP A 106 7.57 24.71 18.74
C TRP A 106 8.67 23.70 18.63
N GLY A 107 9.71 23.83 19.47
CA GLY A 107 10.80 22.89 19.57
C GLY A 107 10.46 21.69 20.45
N ILE A 108 11.38 20.70 20.44
CA ILE A 108 11.22 19.43 21.17
C ILE A 108 11.03 19.62 22.69
N ASP A 109 11.56 20.72 23.23
CA ASP A 109 11.49 21.05 24.65
C ASP A 109 10.16 21.74 25.04
N ASN A 110 9.29 22.02 24.08
CA ASN A 110 8.00 22.63 24.33
C ASN A 110 6.99 21.57 24.84
N PRO A 111 6.47 21.70 26.07
CA PRO A 111 5.53 20.72 26.63
C PRO A 111 4.21 20.62 25.87
N GLU A 112 3.76 21.72 25.22
CA GLU A 112 2.56 21.69 24.39
C GLU A 112 2.80 20.89 23.10
N LEU A 113 3.99 20.94 22.52
CA LEU A 113 4.33 20.07 21.37
C LEU A 113 4.26 18.59 21.76
N GLN A 114 4.76 18.24 22.95
CA GLN A 114 4.69 16.84 23.40
C GLN A 114 3.23 16.37 23.54
N LYS A 115 2.35 17.20 24.12
CA LYS A 115 0.92 16.89 24.21
C LYS A 115 0.29 16.69 22.81
N LEU A 116 0.61 17.55 21.85
CA LEU A 116 0.14 17.38 20.47
C LEU A 116 0.64 16.09 19.84
N ARG A 117 1.92 15.75 20.04
CA ARG A 117 2.52 14.51 19.51
C ARG A 117 1.83 13.27 20.07
N ASP A 118 1.58 13.24 21.37
CA ASP A 118 0.91 12.13 22.05
C ASP A 118 -0.54 12.01 21.58
N PHE A 119 -1.26 13.13 21.50
CA PHE A 119 -2.62 13.16 20.97
C PHE A 119 -2.64 12.64 19.52
N CYS A 120 -1.83 13.23 18.64
CA CYS A 120 -1.77 12.80 17.24
C CYS A 120 -1.35 11.34 17.07
N SER A 121 -0.59 10.76 18.00
CA SER A 121 -0.16 9.36 17.89
C SER A 121 -1.31 8.36 18.05
N THR A 122 -2.33 8.73 18.81
CA THR A 122 -3.47 7.86 19.17
C THR A 122 -4.75 8.18 18.42
N HIS A 123 -4.89 9.40 17.90
CA HIS A 123 -6.10 9.88 17.21
C HIS A 123 -5.86 10.00 15.71
N ASN A 124 -6.71 9.36 14.91
CA ASN A 124 -6.51 9.26 13.47
C ASN A 124 -7.70 9.77 12.64
N ASP A 125 -8.78 10.15 13.25
CA ASP A 125 -9.96 10.67 12.56
C ASP A 125 -10.16 12.15 12.84
N TYR A 126 -10.59 12.91 11.83
CA TYR A 126 -10.77 14.35 11.97
C TYR A 126 -11.77 14.72 13.09
N SER A 127 -12.79 13.90 13.31
CA SER A 127 -13.75 14.07 14.40
C SER A 127 -13.10 14.17 15.79
N ASP A 128 -11.96 13.52 15.99
CA ASP A 128 -11.22 13.54 17.25
C ASP A 128 -10.59 14.93 17.50
N TYR A 129 -10.26 15.63 16.41
CA TYR A 129 -9.60 16.93 16.45
C TYR A 129 -10.59 18.10 16.59
N VAL A 130 -11.81 17.98 16.07
CA VAL A 130 -12.81 19.04 16.06
C VAL A 130 -12.99 19.72 17.41
N PRO A 131 -13.14 19.01 18.54
CA PRO A 131 -13.36 19.66 19.85
C PRO A 131 -12.19 20.53 20.30
N MET A 132 -10.95 20.20 19.89
CA MET A 132 -9.77 20.97 20.28
C MET A 132 -9.48 22.15 19.35
N LEU A 133 -10.06 22.16 18.14
CA LEU A 133 -9.83 23.23 17.17
C LEU A 133 -10.61 24.50 17.54
N GLU A 134 -11.71 24.38 18.29
CA GLU A 134 -12.49 25.53 18.74
C GLU A 134 -11.64 26.44 19.64
N GLY A 135 -11.52 27.72 19.26
CA GLY A 135 -10.69 28.68 19.98
C GLY A 135 -9.17 28.49 19.87
N MET A 136 -8.70 27.52 19.08
CA MET A 136 -7.26 27.32 18.86
C MET A 136 -6.66 28.49 18.07
N SER A 137 -5.51 29.00 18.54
CA SER A 137 -4.76 30.03 17.83
C SER A 137 -4.13 29.50 16.56
N ASP A 138 -3.82 30.40 15.64
CA ASP A 138 -3.10 30.10 14.40
C ASP A 138 -1.75 29.45 14.64
N GLU A 139 -0.95 29.95 15.60
CA GLU A 139 0.33 29.36 16.02
C GLU A 139 0.16 27.90 16.45
N LYS A 140 -0.82 27.62 17.31
CA LYS A 140 -1.05 26.27 17.84
C LYS A 140 -1.53 25.34 16.74
N MET A 141 -2.43 25.81 15.87
CA MET A 141 -2.98 25.01 14.78
C MET A 141 -1.93 24.70 13.69
N ALA A 142 -1.04 25.67 13.39
CA ALA A 142 0.09 25.43 12.50
C ALA A 142 1.07 24.39 13.10
N ASN A 143 1.40 24.47 14.38
CA ASN A 143 2.25 23.48 15.05
C ASN A 143 1.59 22.08 15.13
N LEU A 144 0.27 22.02 15.25
CA LEU A 144 -0.48 20.77 15.13
C LEU A 144 -0.35 20.16 13.71
N ALA A 145 -0.52 20.97 12.68
CA ALA A 145 -0.37 20.54 11.29
C ALA A 145 1.07 20.04 11.00
N LEU A 146 2.08 20.77 11.48
CA LEU A 146 3.48 20.36 11.38
C LEU A 146 3.75 19.00 12.06
N THR A 147 3.12 18.78 13.23
CA THR A 147 3.22 17.51 13.95
C THR A 147 2.61 16.37 13.15
N LEU A 148 1.44 16.58 12.56
CA LEU A 148 0.76 15.60 11.70
C LEU A 148 1.56 15.32 10.43
N CYS A 149 2.09 16.36 9.75
CA CYS A 149 2.97 16.19 8.59
C CYS A 149 4.15 15.29 8.92
N HIS A 150 4.84 15.55 10.03
CA HIS A 150 6.00 14.76 10.45
C HIS A 150 5.63 13.30 10.76
N GLN A 151 4.54 13.06 11.49
CA GLN A 151 4.11 11.69 11.82
C GLN A 151 3.67 10.93 10.58
N THR A 152 2.94 11.58 9.66
CA THR A 152 2.48 10.99 8.40
C THR A 152 3.68 10.59 7.53
N ASP A 153 4.65 11.50 7.34
CA ASP A 153 5.86 11.23 6.57
C ASP A 153 6.65 10.05 7.15
N LYS A 154 6.84 10.00 8.47
CA LYS A 154 7.53 8.88 9.14
C LYS A 154 6.83 7.54 8.92
N MET A 155 5.50 7.49 9.00
CA MET A 155 4.74 6.27 8.73
C MET A 155 4.85 5.84 7.27
N MET A 156 4.79 6.80 6.34
CA MET A 156 4.95 6.53 4.91
C MET A 156 6.34 6.02 4.58
N CYS A 157 7.41 6.60 5.14
CA CYS A 157 8.77 6.09 4.98
C CYS A 157 8.86 4.62 5.37
N SER A 158 8.42 4.28 6.57
CA SER A 158 8.47 2.88 7.06
C SER A 158 7.58 1.93 6.26
N TYR A 159 6.52 2.43 5.64
CA TYR A 159 5.68 1.62 4.75
C TYR A 159 6.36 1.40 3.40
N ILE A 160 6.97 2.44 2.81
CA ILE A 160 7.70 2.37 1.55
C ILE A 160 8.91 1.43 1.67
N GLU A 161 9.71 1.54 2.75
CA GLU A 161 10.83 0.63 3.01
C GLU A 161 10.39 -0.84 2.98
N ARG A 162 9.27 -1.18 3.62
CA ARG A 162 8.71 -2.54 3.57
C ARG A 162 8.21 -2.94 2.18
N LEU A 163 7.70 -2.00 1.38
CA LEU A 163 7.32 -2.27 0.00
C LEU A 163 8.54 -2.54 -0.88
N GLU A 164 9.61 -1.78 -0.68
CA GLU A 164 10.89 -1.96 -1.39
C GLU A 164 11.51 -3.32 -1.06
N GLU A 165 11.58 -3.68 0.22
CA GLU A 165 12.06 -5.01 0.65
C GLU A 165 11.24 -6.14 0.00
N ARG A 166 9.92 -6.00 -0.01
CA ARG A 166 9.04 -6.98 -0.67
C ARG A 166 9.22 -7.01 -2.18
N PHE A 167 9.42 -5.86 -2.80
CA PHE A 167 9.66 -5.78 -4.24
C PHE A 167 10.95 -6.50 -4.63
N VAL A 168 12.02 -6.30 -3.83
CA VAL A 168 13.32 -6.97 -4.05
C VAL A 168 13.24 -8.48 -3.81
N THR A 169 12.50 -8.91 -2.79
CA THR A 169 12.46 -10.34 -2.40
C THR A 169 11.44 -11.15 -3.20
N GLU A 170 10.28 -10.59 -3.52
CA GLU A 170 9.17 -11.28 -4.20
C GLU A 170 9.10 -10.99 -5.71
N GLY A 171 9.83 -9.96 -6.16
CA GLY A 171 9.73 -9.45 -7.52
C GLY A 171 8.44 -8.67 -7.82
N GLY A 172 8.38 -8.11 -9.02
CA GLY A 172 7.21 -7.42 -9.53
C GLY A 172 6.13 -8.37 -10.08
N ILE A 173 5.12 -7.81 -10.72
CA ILE A 173 4.03 -8.59 -11.32
C ILE A 173 4.52 -9.53 -12.42
N LYS A 174 5.52 -9.09 -13.23
CA LYS A 174 6.06 -9.88 -14.35
C LYS A 174 6.74 -11.15 -13.86
N GLU A 175 7.55 -11.06 -12.82
CA GLU A 175 8.23 -12.19 -12.19
C GLU A 175 7.22 -13.15 -11.56
N ARG A 176 6.20 -12.65 -10.89
CA ARG A 176 5.13 -13.48 -10.31
C ARG A 176 4.29 -14.18 -11.37
N MET A 177 3.95 -13.49 -12.47
CA MET A 177 3.26 -14.09 -13.62
C MET A 177 4.11 -15.19 -14.26
N HIS A 178 5.41 -14.94 -14.43
CA HIS A 178 6.33 -15.92 -14.98
C HIS A 178 6.44 -17.14 -14.07
N ALA A 179 6.62 -16.94 -12.76
CA ALA A 179 6.72 -18.04 -11.79
C ALA A 179 5.42 -18.87 -11.75
N ALA A 180 4.26 -18.22 -11.70
CA ALA A 180 2.95 -18.91 -11.71
C ALA A 180 2.76 -19.73 -12.99
N ARG A 181 3.07 -19.15 -14.16
CA ARG A 181 2.97 -19.85 -15.45
C ARG A 181 3.93 -21.01 -15.58
N THR A 182 5.16 -20.85 -15.11
CA THR A 182 6.18 -21.90 -15.15
C THR A 182 5.85 -23.01 -14.17
N GLY A 183 5.37 -22.71 -12.97
CA GLY A 183 4.89 -23.68 -12.01
C GLY A 183 3.74 -24.52 -12.58
N TYR A 184 2.72 -23.88 -13.11
CA TYR A 184 1.59 -24.56 -13.75
C TYR A 184 2.03 -25.50 -14.89
N ARG A 185 2.94 -25.04 -15.77
CA ARG A 185 3.46 -25.88 -16.84
C ARG A 185 4.20 -27.11 -16.32
N LYS A 186 5.06 -26.95 -15.31
CA LYS A 186 5.78 -28.09 -14.69
C LYS A 186 4.81 -29.12 -14.09
N GLU A 187 3.75 -28.66 -13.43
CA GLU A 187 2.71 -29.55 -12.90
C GLU A 187 1.97 -30.30 -14.02
N GLN A 188 1.58 -29.61 -15.09
CA GLN A 188 0.95 -30.23 -16.26
C GLN A 188 1.87 -31.24 -16.94
N ASP A 189 3.15 -30.89 -17.13
CA ASP A 189 4.12 -31.79 -17.73
C ASP A 189 4.35 -33.05 -16.86
N ALA A 190 4.40 -32.89 -15.54
CA ALA A 190 4.53 -34.02 -14.61
C ALA A 190 3.27 -34.91 -14.65
N TYR A 191 2.09 -34.32 -14.68
CA TYR A 191 0.83 -35.05 -14.79
C TYR A 191 0.74 -35.82 -16.13
N MET A 192 1.07 -35.18 -17.24
CA MET A 192 1.08 -35.81 -18.55
C MET A 192 2.08 -36.97 -18.61
N LYS A 193 3.27 -36.81 -18.02
CA LYS A 193 4.27 -37.92 -17.94
C LYS A 193 3.72 -39.11 -17.14
N ALA A 194 3.06 -38.84 -16.00
CA ALA A 194 2.45 -39.89 -15.20
C ALA A 194 1.35 -40.65 -15.97
N LEU A 195 0.47 -39.91 -16.67
CA LEU A 195 -0.57 -40.50 -17.52
C LEU A 195 0.03 -41.36 -18.67
N VAL A 196 1.08 -40.89 -19.32
CA VAL A 196 1.75 -41.66 -20.40
C VAL A 196 2.33 -42.95 -19.84
N THR A 197 2.99 -42.90 -18.67
CA THR A 197 3.54 -44.07 -18.01
C THR A 197 2.46 -45.07 -17.62
N GLU A 198 1.37 -44.61 -17.03
CA GLU A 198 0.21 -45.45 -16.67
C GLU A 198 -0.40 -46.11 -17.92
N ASN A 199 -0.63 -45.33 -18.98
CA ASN A 199 -1.13 -45.86 -20.24
C ASN A 199 -0.20 -46.95 -20.84
N GLN A 200 1.12 -46.78 -20.76
CA GLN A 200 2.07 -47.80 -21.21
C GLN A 200 1.96 -49.07 -20.37
N MET A 201 1.83 -48.94 -19.03
CA MET A 201 1.65 -50.11 -18.17
C MET A 201 0.34 -50.83 -18.44
N LEU A 202 -0.75 -50.08 -18.65
CA LEU A 202 -2.06 -50.66 -18.98
C LEU A 202 -2.03 -51.37 -20.33
N LYS A 203 -1.43 -50.78 -21.34
CA LYS A 203 -1.29 -51.43 -22.66
C LYS A 203 -0.49 -52.71 -22.58
N LYS A 204 0.59 -52.73 -21.79
CA LYS A 204 1.39 -53.95 -21.55
C LYS A 204 0.53 -55.02 -20.86
N ARG A 205 -0.23 -54.63 -19.84
CA ARG A 205 -1.10 -55.57 -19.13
C ARG A 205 -2.22 -56.12 -19.99
N ILE A 206 -2.83 -55.27 -20.83
CA ILE A 206 -3.83 -55.75 -21.82
C ILE A 206 -3.22 -56.78 -22.73
N LYS A 207 -2.02 -56.54 -23.28
CA LYS A 207 -1.34 -57.51 -24.16
C LYS A 207 -1.04 -58.83 -23.46
N GLU A 208 -0.56 -58.78 -22.21
CA GLU A 208 -0.32 -59.97 -21.38
C GLU A 208 -1.59 -60.77 -21.19
N LEU A 209 -2.73 -60.10 -20.85
CA LEU A 209 -4.04 -60.76 -20.68
C LEU A 209 -4.60 -61.33 -21.98
N GLU A 210 -4.40 -60.66 -23.11
CA GLU A 210 -4.79 -61.16 -24.43
C GLU A 210 -4.01 -62.44 -24.82
N GLU A 211 -2.70 -62.49 -24.48
CA GLU A 211 -1.85 -63.68 -24.69
C GLU A 211 -2.31 -64.83 -23.76
N GLU A 212 -2.58 -64.56 -22.45
CA GLU A 212 -3.09 -65.56 -21.52
C GLU A 212 -4.47 -66.14 -22.00
N LEU A 213 -5.36 -65.29 -22.45
CA LEU A 213 -6.67 -65.70 -22.97
C LEU A 213 -6.52 -66.53 -24.27
N GLY A 214 -5.58 -66.17 -25.14
CA GLY A 214 -5.29 -66.91 -26.35
C GLY A 214 -4.72 -68.30 -26.08
N GLU A 215 -3.99 -68.50 -25.01
CA GLU A 215 -3.48 -69.80 -24.56
C GLU A 215 -4.58 -70.68 -23.95
N LEU A 216 -5.49 -70.07 -23.15
CA LEU A 216 -6.62 -70.79 -22.57
C LEU A 216 -7.66 -71.23 -23.60
N GLY A 217 -7.79 -70.50 -24.72
CA GLY A 217 -8.72 -70.83 -25.81
C GLY A 217 -8.24 -71.91 -26.78
N LYS A 218 -7.03 -72.44 -26.65
CA LYS A 218 -6.55 -73.53 -27.51
C LYS A 218 -7.18 -74.88 -27.07
N PRO A 219 -7.90 -75.59 -27.95
CA PRO A 219 -8.48 -76.90 -27.62
C PRO A 219 -7.36 -77.86 -27.23
N ARG A 220 -7.48 -78.51 -26.07
CA ARG A 220 -6.59 -79.65 -25.70
C ARG A 220 -6.69 -80.68 -26.77
N ARG A 221 -5.64 -80.88 -27.56
CA ARG A 221 -5.56 -82.01 -28.49
C ARG A 221 -5.46 -83.29 -27.65
N SER A 222 -6.46 -84.11 -27.74
CA SER A 222 -6.52 -85.46 -27.25
C SER A 222 -5.52 -86.36 -27.98
#